data_4b78c7d4811b9462c373ecba377fff3b
#
_entry.id   4b78c7d4811b9462c373ecba377fff3b
#
_cell.length_a   1.000
_cell.length_b   1.000
_cell.length_c   1.000
_cell.angle_alpha   90.00
_cell.angle_beta   90.00
_cell.angle_gamma   90.00
#
_symmetry.space_group_name_H-M   'P 1'
#
loop_
_entity.id
_entity.type
_entity.pdbx_description
1 polymer ?
#
loop_
_entity_poly.entity_id
_entity_poly.type
_entity_poly.pdbx_seq_one_letter_code
_entity_poly.pdbx_strand_id
1 'polypeptide(L)'
;MTTQTPQIPETMRAAVLRDTEVGLQVETIRTPHPRTGEVLVKVAACGMCHSDLHVIGGAIAFPLPAVLGHEIAGTIVELGPGVEHTGLKVGQNVAGGFLMPCGQCEACSSGRDELCAPFFELNRLKGVLYDGETRLSTLEGEPVYMYSMGGLAEYAVVPATAVAPTPDNIELVPASILGCAALTGYGAVRRGADLHYGETVAVVAVGGVGTNIVQIASAFGAKQVIAIDVSDEKLAPMKGYGATATINSAKTDAREEVLRLTGGKGVDVSFEALGIPATWTTALDVLADGGRMVPIGLGAGVQTAGVEINRTVRRSQSILGSYGARTRQDLPAVVDLASEGVINYKEIVSKHFSLEQADEGYKALRDQKIQGRAVVDMSL
;
A
#
# COMPACT_ATOMS: atom_id res chain seq x y z
N MET A 1 -33.56 -6.71 17.57
CA MET A 1 -33.34 -5.32 17.22
C MET A 1 -33.30 -5.28 15.70
N THR A 2 -34.28 -4.63 15.06
CA THR A 2 -34.31 -4.43 13.61
C THR A 2 -33.18 -3.44 13.28
N THR A 3 -32.09 -3.94 12.74
CA THR A 3 -31.02 -3.11 12.15
C THR A 3 -31.63 -2.38 10.97
N GLN A 4 -31.95 -1.09 11.12
CA GLN A 4 -32.28 -0.26 9.99
C GLN A 4 -31.09 -0.27 9.03
N THR A 5 -31.30 -0.69 7.80
CA THR A 5 -30.29 -0.55 6.74
C THR A 5 -29.93 0.94 6.68
N PRO A 6 -28.64 1.32 6.76
CA PRO A 6 -28.25 2.72 6.69
C PRO A 6 -28.76 3.30 5.37
N GLN A 7 -29.44 4.44 5.45
CA GLN A 7 -29.94 5.12 4.24
C GLN A 7 -28.72 5.68 3.49
N ILE A 8 -28.45 5.16 2.29
CA ILE A 8 -27.39 5.64 1.42
C ILE A 8 -27.88 6.95 0.78
N PRO A 9 -27.12 8.06 0.90
CA PRO A 9 -27.51 9.33 0.29
C PRO A 9 -27.37 9.27 -1.25
N GLU A 10 -28.18 10.02 -1.98
CA GLU A 10 -28.11 10.08 -3.46
C GLU A 10 -26.79 10.70 -3.96
N THR A 11 -26.19 11.55 -3.15
CA THR A 11 -24.95 12.28 -3.47
C THR A 11 -23.95 12.17 -2.35
N MET A 12 -22.66 12.26 -2.69
CA MET A 12 -21.53 12.23 -1.76
C MET A 12 -20.51 13.29 -2.08
N ARG A 13 -19.64 13.62 -1.13
CA ARG A 13 -18.45 14.44 -1.36
C ARG A 13 -17.29 13.54 -1.79
N ALA A 14 -16.48 14.06 -2.72
CA ALA A 14 -15.27 13.40 -3.18
C ALA A 14 -14.19 14.45 -3.51
N ALA A 15 -12.92 14.13 -3.24
CA ALA A 15 -11.79 14.95 -3.69
C ALA A 15 -11.45 14.53 -5.14
N VAL A 16 -11.83 15.38 -6.09
CA VAL A 16 -11.72 15.14 -7.53
C VAL A 16 -10.49 15.84 -8.09
N LEU A 17 -9.68 15.14 -8.85
CA LEU A 17 -8.61 15.69 -9.67
C LEU A 17 -9.18 15.96 -11.07
N ARG A 18 -9.40 17.24 -11.40
CA ARG A 18 -9.83 17.64 -12.76
C ARG A 18 -8.67 18.02 -13.64
N ASP A 19 -7.63 18.58 -13.03
CA ASP A 19 -6.44 19.08 -13.69
C ASP A 19 -5.23 18.93 -12.73
N THR A 20 -4.09 18.52 -13.28
CA THR A 20 -2.86 18.34 -12.51
C THR A 20 -2.23 19.68 -12.05
N GLU A 21 -2.56 20.79 -12.70
CA GLU A 21 -2.09 22.14 -12.30
C GLU A 21 -2.87 22.70 -11.10
N VAL A 22 -4.15 22.34 -11.01
CA VAL A 22 -5.05 22.84 -9.94
C VAL A 22 -4.95 21.98 -8.68
N GLY A 23 -4.79 20.67 -8.82
CA GLY A 23 -4.78 19.70 -7.73
C GLY A 23 -6.18 19.20 -7.36
N LEU A 24 -6.32 18.60 -6.18
CA LEU A 24 -7.56 18.00 -5.70
C LEU A 24 -8.55 19.07 -5.22
N GLN A 25 -9.80 18.93 -5.65
CA GLN A 25 -10.91 19.78 -5.19
C GLN A 25 -12.08 18.94 -4.70
N VAL A 26 -12.68 19.31 -3.58
CA VAL A 26 -13.86 18.60 -3.07
C VAL A 26 -15.11 19.04 -3.87
N GLU A 27 -15.79 18.06 -4.41
CA GLU A 27 -17.01 18.24 -5.19
C GLU A 27 -18.10 17.31 -4.68
N THR A 28 -19.35 17.67 -4.97
CA THR A 28 -20.51 16.78 -4.81
C THR A 28 -20.71 15.99 -6.08
N ILE A 29 -20.69 14.66 -5.97
CA ILE A 29 -20.92 13.73 -7.07
C ILE A 29 -22.04 12.75 -6.70
N ARG A 30 -22.53 11.94 -7.64
CA ARG A 30 -23.51 10.88 -7.34
C ARG A 30 -22.87 9.80 -6.48
N THR A 31 -23.60 9.32 -5.47
CA THR A 31 -23.18 8.13 -4.72
C THR A 31 -23.29 6.91 -5.64
N PRO A 32 -22.22 6.12 -5.80
CA PRO A 32 -22.24 4.95 -6.66
C PRO A 32 -23.00 3.78 -6.03
N HIS A 33 -23.48 2.85 -6.86
CA HIS A 33 -24.04 1.58 -6.43
C HIS A 33 -23.21 0.41 -6.98
N PRO A 34 -23.02 -0.68 -6.19
CA PRO A 34 -22.22 -1.81 -6.59
C PRO A 34 -22.94 -2.67 -7.63
N ARG A 35 -22.20 -3.15 -8.63
CA ARG A 35 -22.64 -4.15 -9.61
C ARG A 35 -22.25 -5.55 -9.16
N THR A 36 -22.42 -6.51 -10.05
CA THR A 36 -22.11 -7.93 -9.76
C THR A 36 -20.69 -8.14 -9.28
N GLY A 37 -20.53 -8.76 -8.11
CA GLY A 37 -19.25 -9.05 -7.49
C GLY A 37 -18.60 -7.88 -6.75
N GLU A 38 -19.33 -6.76 -6.56
CA GLU A 38 -18.84 -5.54 -5.93
C GLU A 38 -19.52 -5.27 -4.60
N VAL A 39 -18.91 -4.44 -3.79
CA VAL A 39 -19.48 -3.92 -2.53
C VAL A 39 -19.35 -2.40 -2.49
N LEU A 40 -20.31 -1.73 -1.85
CA LEU A 40 -20.22 -0.31 -1.49
C LEU A 40 -19.72 -0.19 -0.06
N VAL A 41 -18.62 0.50 0.11
CA VAL A 41 -18.01 0.80 1.40
C VAL A 41 -18.26 2.27 1.75
N LYS A 42 -18.87 2.54 2.91
CA LYS A 42 -18.82 3.86 3.52
C LYS A 42 -17.41 4.03 4.09
N VAL A 43 -16.63 4.90 3.49
CA VAL A 43 -15.22 5.09 3.83
C VAL A 43 -15.10 5.80 5.17
N ALA A 44 -14.35 5.23 6.10
CA ALA A 44 -13.99 5.88 7.35
C ALA A 44 -12.73 6.73 7.20
N ALA A 45 -11.75 6.20 6.45
CA ALA A 45 -10.54 6.94 6.09
C ALA A 45 -9.90 6.37 4.82
N CYS A 46 -9.10 7.22 4.17
CA CYS A 46 -8.23 6.85 3.06
C CYS A 46 -6.78 7.24 3.37
N GLY A 47 -5.87 6.26 3.34
CA GLY A 47 -4.44 6.50 3.49
C GLY A 47 -3.87 7.29 2.31
N MET A 48 -2.87 8.11 2.58
CA MET A 48 -2.20 8.94 1.58
C MET A 48 -0.89 8.28 1.13
N CYS A 49 -0.75 8.03 -0.16
CA CYS A 49 0.40 7.32 -0.73
C CYS A 49 1.13 8.15 -1.80
N HIS A 50 2.44 7.92 -1.92
CA HIS A 50 3.25 8.52 -3.00
C HIS A 50 2.78 8.11 -4.39
N SER A 51 2.12 6.96 -4.55
CA SER A 51 1.57 6.53 -5.84
C SER A 51 0.51 7.49 -6.38
N ASP A 52 -0.29 8.12 -5.50
CA ASP A 52 -1.26 9.14 -5.91
C ASP A 52 -0.55 10.42 -6.37
N LEU A 53 0.61 10.79 -5.76
CA LEU A 53 1.40 11.94 -6.17
C LEU A 53 1.90 11.83 -7.62
N HIS A 54 2.16 10.61 -8.11
CA HIS A 54 2.55 10.42 -9.51
C HIS A 54 1.43 10.77 -10.49
N VAL A 55 0.17 10.57 -10.09
CA VAL A 55 -1.01 10.97 -10.87
C VAL A 55 -1.27 12.46 -10.72
N ILE A 56 -1.28 12.97 -9.48
CA ILE A 56 -1.50 14.40 -9.18
C ILE A 56 -0.46 15.27 -9.89
N GLY A 57 0.80 14.82 -9.93
CA GLY A 57 1.90 15.55 -10.60
C GLY A 57 2.03 15.26 -12.10
N GLY A 58 1.13 14.47 -12.71
CA GLY A 58 1.17 14.16 -14.13
C GLY A 58 2.30 13.22 -14.58
N ALA A 59 3.05 12.63 -13.65
CA ALA A 59 4.11 11.66 -13.97
C ALA A 59 3.54 10.32 -14.50
N ILE A 60 2.32 10.00 -14.13
CA ILE A 60 1.51 8.91 -14.70
C ILE A 60 0.33 9.56 -15.42
N ALA A 61 0.24 9.34 -16.73
CA ALA A 61 -0.92 9.75 -17.51
C ALA A 61 -2.15 8.94 -17.07
N PHE A 62 -3.19 9.63 -16.61
CA PHE A 62 -4.43 9.02 -16.14
C PHE A 62 -5.64 9.80 -16.67
N PRO A 63 -6.77 9.15 -17.01
CA PRO A 63 -7.95 9.85 -17.45
C PRO A 63 -8.54 10.74 -16.36
N LEU A 64 -8.91 11.96 -16.72
CA LEU A 64 -9.51 12.95 -15.82
C LEU A 64 -10.92 13.33 -16.31
N PRO A 65 -11.84 13.77 -15.46
CA PRO A 65 -11.67 13.92 -13.99
C PRO A 65 -11.58 12.58 -13.27
N ALA A 66 -10.89 12.53 -12.12
CA ALA A 66 -10.69 11.29 -11.38
C ALA A 66 -10.76 11.49 -9.87
N VAL A 67 -11.26 10.47 -9.14
CA VAL A 67 -11.09 10.32 -7.70
C VAL A 67 -9.94 9.34 -7.46
N LEU A 68 -8.96 9.76 -6.68
CA LEU A 68 -7.80 8.96 -6.30
C LEU A 68 -8.03 8.27 -4.94
N GLY A 69 -6.95 7.71 -4.38
CA GLY A 69 -6.98 7.02 -3.08
C GLY A 69 -7.22 5.52 -3.22
N HIS A 70 -6.30 4.75 -2.65
CA HIS A 70 -6.27 3.29 -2.80
C HIS A 70 -6.00 2.56 -1.48
N GLU A 71 -6.09 3.26 -0.38
CA GLU A 71 -5.86 2.75 0.98
C GLU A 71 -7.08 3.03 1.84
N ILE A 72 -8.16 2.23 1.71
CA ILE A 72 -9.40 2.49 2.44
C ILE A 72 -9.62 1.52 3.60
N ALA A 73 -10.27 2.03 4.65
CA ALA A 73 -11.03 1.20 5.59
C ALA A 73 -12.41 1.84 5.81
N GLY A 74 -13.39 1.02 6.12
CA GLY A 74 -14.76 1.52 6.27
C GLY A 74 -15.74 0.41 6.58
N THR A 75 -17.02 0.70 6.38
CA THR A 75 -18.12 -0.24 6.65
C THR A 75 -18.87 -0.54 5.37
N ILE A 76 -19.12 -1.81 5.07
CA ILE A 76 -19.96 -2.22 3.93
C ILE A 76 -21.40 -1.74 4.18
N VAL A 77 -21.97 -1.01 3.23
CA VAL A 77 -23.34 -0.49 3.32
C VAL A 77 -24.27 -1.08 2.27
N GLU A 78 -23.73 -1.65 1.19
CA GLU A 78 -24.49 -2.32 0.13
C GLU A 78 -23.65 -3.45 -0.47
N LEU A 79 -24.31 -4.55 -0.85
CA LEU A 79 -23.72 -5.67 -1.58
C LEU A 79 -24.31 -5.72 -2.98
N GLY A 80 -23.46 -5.80 -3.98
CA GLY A 80 -23.86 -6.11 -5.34
C GLY A 80 -24.26 -7.57 -5.51
N PRO A 81 -24.98 -7.92 -6.58
CA PRO A 81 -25.32 -9.32 -6.89
C PRO A 81 -24.09 -10.23 -6.95
N GLY A 82 -24.21 -11.48 -6.51
CA GLY A 82 -23.15 -12.48 -6.59
C GLY A 82 -22.08 -12.37 -5.50
N VAL A 83 -22.26 -11.51 -4.48
CA VAL A 83 -21.34 -11.38 -3.34
C VAL A 83 -21.71 -12.36 -2.20
N GLU A 84 -22.87 -12.97 -2.24
CA GLU A 84 -23.44 -13.78 -1.16
C GLU A 84 -22.53 -14.95 -0.74
N HIS A 85 -21.76 -15.51 -1.68
CA HIS A 85 -20.83 -16.62 -1.43
C HIS A 85 -19.53 -16.22 -0.74
N THR A 86 -19.23 -14.93 -0.63
CA THR A 86 -17.99 -14.42 -0.01
C THR A 86 -18.06 -14.38 1.52
N GLY A 87 -19.27 -14.47 2.09
CA GLY A 87 -19.51 -14.30 3.53
C GLY A 87 -19.50 -12.84 4.00
N LEU A 88 -19.30 -11.87 3.11
CA LEU A 88 -19.39 -10.44 3.43
C LEU A 88 -20.83 -10.02 3.76
N LYS A 89 -21.00 -9.04 4.64
CA LYS A 89 -22.30 -8.59 5.11
C LYS A 89 -22.37 -7.07 5.20
N VAL A 90 -23.57 -6.52 4.98
CA VAL A 90 -23.87 -5.12 5.30
C VAL A 90 -23.67 -4.88 6.79
N GLY A 91 -23.06 -3.77 7.14
CA GLY A 91 -22.66 -3.41 8.51
C GLY A 91 -21.30 -3.97 8.95
N GLN A 92 -20.64 -4.76 8.12
CA GLN A 92 -19.32 -5.32 8.42
C GLN A 92 -18.21 -4.31 8.12
N ASN A 93 -17.30 -4.15 9.07
CA ASN A 93 -16.10 -3.35 8.90
C ASN A 93 -15.06 -4.10 8.03
N VAL A 94 -14.37 -3.36 7.15
CA VAL A 94 -13.40 -3.91 6.21
C VAL A 94 -12.20 -2.99 6.03
N ALA A 95 -11.05 -3.60 5.72
CA ALA A 95 -9.91 -2.93 5.09
C ALA A 95 -9.86 -3.32 3.61
N GLY A 96 -9.51 -2.38 2.74
CA GLY A 96 -9.42 -2.59 1.29
C GLY A 96 -7.98 -2.67 0.82
N GLY A 97 -7.64 -3.69 0.04
CA GLY A 97 -6.32 -3.87 -0.58
C GLY A 97 -6.21 -3.15 -1.93
N PHE A 98 -5.17 -2.36 -2.12
CA PHE A 98 -4.99 -1.52 -3.31
C PHE A 98 -4.94 -2.31 -4.63
N LEU A 99 -4.43 -3.53 -4.59
CA LEU A 99 -4.55 -4.50 -5.68
C LEU A 99 -5.94 -5.12 -5.60
N MET A 100 -6.76 -4.83 -6.58
CA MET A 100 -8.13 -5.33 -6.69
C MET A 100 -8.18 -6.49 -7.69
N PRO A 101 -7.93 -7.75 -7.29
CA PRO A 101 -7.90 -8.85 -8.23
C PRO A 101 -9.28 -9.13 -8.84
N CYS A 102 -9.35 -9.38 -10.15
CA CYS A 102 -10.61 -9.72 -10.82
C CYS A 102 -11.17 -11.09 -10.41
N GLY A 103 -10.33 -11.95 -9.80
CA GLY A 103 -10.71 -13.28 -9.32
C GLY A 103 -10.77 -14.39 -10.38
N GLN A 104 -10.74 -14.07 -11.68
CA GLN A 104 -11.04 -15.02 -12.75
C GLN A 104 -9.99 -15.12 -13.88
N CYS A 105 -9.05 -14.16 -14.00
CA CYS A 105 -7.96 -14.27 -14.98
C CYS A 105 -6.97 -15.41 -14.59
N GLU A 106 -6.11 -15.80 -15.50
CA GLU A 106 -5.12 -16.86 -15.27
C GLU A 106 -4.27 -16.63 -14.01
N ALA A 107 -3.79 -15.40 -13.82
CA ALA A 107 -3.02 -15.04 -12.64
C ALA A 107 -3.85 -15.21 -11.35
N CYS A 108 -5.07 -14.67 -11.30
CA CYS A 108 -5.96 -14.83 -10.14
C CYS A 108 -6.35 -16.30 -9.88
N SER A 109 -6.61 -17.07 -10.93
CA SER A 109 -6.97 -18.49 -10.81
C SER A 109 -5.81 -19.36 -10.32
N SER A 110 -4.57 -18.94 -10.61
CA SER A 110 -3.35 -19.58 -10.07
C SER A 110 -2.90 -19.01 -8.71
N GLY A 111 -3.69 -18.13 -8.10
CA GLY A 111 -3.38 -17.53 -6.80
C GLY A 111 -2.31 -16.44 -6.84
N ARG A 112 -2.10 -15.80 -7.99
CA ARG A 112 -1.14 -14.74 -8.22
C ARG A 112 -1.84 -13.41 -8.46
N ASP A 113 -2.58 -12.96 -7.46
CA ASP A 113 -3.39 -11.74 -7.49
C ASP A 113 -2.58 -10.49 -7.89
N GLU A 114 -1.31 -10.46 -7.50
CA GLU A 114 -0.36 -9.39 -7.79
C GLU A 114 -0.06 -9.20 -9.28
N LEU A 115 -0.44 -10.17 -10.11
CA LEU A 115 -0.26 -10.14 -11.57
C LEU A 115 -1.61 -10.08 -12.32
N CYS A 116 -2.67 -9.63 -11.68
CA CYS A 116 -3.99 -9.53 -12.30
C CYS A 116 -3.98 -8.54 -13.48
N ALA A 117 -3.93 -9.05 -14.72
CA ALA A 117 -3.88 -8.23 -15.92
C ALA A 117 -5.09 -7.26 -16.04
N PRO A 118 -6.37 -7.67 -15.81
CA PRO A 118 -7.49 -6.75 -15.82
C PRO A 118 -7.37 -5.57 -14.85
N PHE A 119 -6.77 -5.78 -13.66
CA PHE A 119 -6.52 -4.69 -12.73
C PHE A 119 -5.59 -3.63 -13.34
N PHE A 120 -4.49 -4.06 -13.94
CA PHE A 120 -3.54 -3.12 -14.53
C PHE A 120 -4.09 -2.45 -15.80
N GLU A 121 -4.70 -3.22 -16.70
CA GLU A 121 -5.14 -2.73 -17.99
C GLU A 121 -6.39 -1.84 -17.93
N LEU A 122 -7.32 -2.16 -17.05
CA LEU A 122 -8.59 -1.43 -16.93
C LEU A 122 -8.54 -0.40 -15.80
N ASN A 123 -8.29 -0.84 -14.57
CA ASN A 123 -8.39 0.09 -13.45
C ASN A 123 -7.19 1.05 -13.37
N ARG A 124 -5.96 0.53 -13.41
CA ARG A 124 -4.74 1.37 -13.25
C ARG A 124 -4.45 2.26 -14.44
N LEU A 125 -4.86 1.89 -15.65
CA LEU A 125 -4.62 2.69 -16.86
C LEU A 125 -5.83 3.48 -17.32
N LYS A 126 -7.04 2.94 -17.16
CA LYS A 126 -8.27 3.55 -17.71
C LYS A 126 -9.24 4.06 -16.65
N GLY A 127 -8.99 3.79 -15.36
CA GLY A 127 -9.84 4.27 -14.27
C GLY A 127 -11.23 3.66 -14.21
N VAL A 128 -11.39 2.43 -14.71
CA VAL A 128 -12.69 1.71 -14.79
C VAL A 128 -12.58 0.35 -14.09
N LEU A 129 -13.71 -0.28 -13.78
CA LEU A 129 -13.76 -1.64 -13.28
C LEU A 129 -13.80 -2.67 -14.42
N TYR A 130 -14.00 -3.95 -14.12
CA TYR A 130 -13.75 -5.06 -15.03
C TYR A 130 -14.80 -5.25 -16.14
N ASP A 131 -15.90 -4.51 -16.07
CA ASP A 131 -16.87 -4.38 -17.15
C ASP A 131 -16.57 -3.20 -18.10
N GLY A 132 -15.47 -2.49 -17.89
CA GLY A 132 -15.04 -1.36 -18.70
C GLY A 132 -15.69 -0.03 -18.34
N GLU A 133 -16.43 0.05 -17.23
CA GLU A 133 -17.11 1.27 -16.79
C GLU A 133 -16.61 1.74 -15.42
N THR A 134 -16.58 3.07 -15.23
CA THR A 134 -16.41 3.67 -13.90
C THR A 134 -17.69 3.55 -13.10
N ARG A 135 -17.58 3.63 -11.76
CA ARG A 135 -18.76 3.68 -10.87
C ARG A 135 -19.10 5.10 -10.45
N LEU A 136 -18.22 6.06 -10.75
CA LEU A 136 -18.39 7.45 -10.33
C LEU A 136 -18.91 8.30 -11.49
N SER A 137 -19.78 9.25 -11.17
CA SER A 137 -20.29 10.23 -12.14
C SER A 137 -20.62 11.56 -11.47
N THR A 138 -20.52 12.65 -12.24
CA THR A 138 -21.02 13.96 -11.83
C THR A 138 -22.54 13.92 -11.62
N LEU A 139 -23.12 15.01 -11.10
CA LEU A 139 -24.58 15.13 -10.95
C LEU A 139 -25.31 15.06 -12.29
N GLU A 140 -24.67 15.51 -13.37
CA GLU A 140 -25.17 15.50 -14.75
C GLU A 140 -25.03 14.12 -15.42
N GLY A 141 -24.29 13.19 -14.78
CA GLY A 141 -24.08 11.82 -15.27
C GLY A 141 -22.81 11.65 -16.11
N GLU A 142 -21.94 12.66 -16.18
CA GLU A 142 -20.65 12.54 -16.85
C GLU A 142 -19.70 11.64 -16.05
N PRO A 143 -18.87 10.80 -16.69
CA PRO A 143 -18.00 9.87 -16.00
C PRO A 143 -16.90 10.58 -15.20
N VAL A 144 -16.66 10.08 -13.99
CA VAL A 144 -15.50 10.39 -13.15
C VAL A 144 -14.71 9.10 -12.97
N TYR A 145 -13.44 9.10 -13.30
CA TYR A 145 -12.62 7.90 -13.27
C TYR A 145 -12.12 7.60 -11.85
N MET A 146 -11.75 6.34 -11.59
CA MET A 146 -11.32 5.90 -10.26
C MET A 146 -9.91 5.31 -10.33
N TYR A 147 -8.95 5.96 -9.66
CA TYR A 147 -7.60 5.42 -9.54
C TYR A 147 -7.57 4.40 -8.40
N SER A 148 -7.46 3.12 -8.74
CA SER A 148 -7.71 2.01 -7.83
C SER A 148 -9.12 2.10 -7.23
N MET A 149 -9.27 2.34 -5.96
CA MET A 149 -10.54 2.31 -5.24
C MET A 149 -11.36 3.60 -5.36
N GLY A 150 -10.74 4.72 -5.76
CA GLY A 150 -11.41 6.02 -5.68
C GLY A 150 -11.77 6.40 -4.24
N GLY A 151 -10.85 6.09 -3.31
CA GLY A 151 -11.12 6.14 -1.86
C GLY A 151 -11.10 7.54 -1.23
N LEU A 152 -10.70 8.58 -1.97
CA LEU A 152 -10.82 9.97 -1.53
C LEU A 152 -12.26 10.49 -1.69
N ALA A 153 -13.23 9.72 -1.21
CA ALA A 153 -14.66 9.99 -1.25
C ALA A 153 -15.35 9.36 -0.04
N GLU A 154 -16.54 9.83 0.29
CA GLU A 154 -17.33 9.30 1.43
C GLU A 154 -17.79 7.85 1.20
N TYR A 155 -17.91 7.43 -0.05
CA TYR A 155 -18.26 6.05 -0.43
C TYR A 155 -17.39 5.58 -1.59
N ALA A 156 -17.02 4.30 -1.57
CA ALA A 156 -16.25 3.67 -2.63
C ALA A 156 -16.87 2.32 -3.03
N VAL A 157 -17.04 2.08 -4.33
CA VAL A 157 -17.40 0.77 -4.86
C VAL A 157 -16.13 0.03 -5.25
N VAL A 158 -15.96 -1.16 -4.70
CA VAL A 158 -14.79 -2.01 -4.95
C VAL A 158 -15.21 -3.46 -5.18
N PRO A 159 -14.43 -4.26 -5.93
CA PRO A 159 -14.65 -5.69 -6.01
C PRO A 159 -14.60 -6.34 -4.61
N ALA A 160 -15.49 -7.27 -4.33
CA ALA A 160 -15.51 -8.02 -3.07
C ALA A 160 -14.18 -8.76 -2.80
N THR A 161 -13.43 -9.08 -3.86
CA THR A 161 -12.08 -9.68 -3.80
C THR A 161 -11.00 -8.76 -3.27
N ALA A 162 -11.29 -7.46 -3.18
CA ALA A 162 -10.35 -6.43 -2.75
C ALA A 162 -10.47 -6.04 -1.27
N VAL A 163 -11.43 -6.62 -0.54
CA VAL A 163 -11.66 -6.28 0.87
C VAL A 163 -11.50 -7.48 1.79
N ALA A 164 -11.03 -7.22 3.00
CA ALA A 164 -11.00 -8.20 4.10
C ALA A 164 -11.77 -7.65 5.29
N PRO A 165 -12.63 -8.48 5.94
CA PRO A 165 -13.27 -8.13 7.20
C PRO A 165 -12.26 -7.77 8.29
N THR A 166 -12.58 -6.75 9.08
CA THR A 166 -11.79 -6.40 10.26
C THR A 166 -12.51 -6.77 11.54
N PRO A 167 -11.81 -7.34 12.54
CA PRO A 167 -12.35 -7.56 13.87
C PRO A 167 -12.70 -6.24 14.58
N ASP A 168 -13.57 -6.32 15.62
CA ASP A 168 -14.05 -5.14 16.35
C ASP A 168 -12.96 -4.35 17.10
N ASN A 169 -11.83 -4.97 17.40
CA ASN A 169 -10.67 -4.32 18.03
C ASN A 169 -9.80 -3.52 17.08
N ILE A 170 -10.09 -3.55 15.78
CA ILE A 170 -9.40 -2.74 14.76
C ILE A 170 -10.05 -1.36 14.65
N GLU A 171 -9.28 -0.31 14.89
CA GLU A 171 -9.70 1.07 14.64
C GLU A 171 -9.63 1.39 13.15
N LEU A 172 -10.78 1.75 12.56
CA LEU A 172 -10.91 1.88 11.10
C LEU A 172 -10.03 2.98 10.50
N VAL A 173 -9.95 4.14 11.14
CA VAL A 173 -9.20 5.28 10.56
C VAL A 173 -7.74 4.90 10.31
N PRO A 174 -6.94 4.46 11.29
CA PRO A 174 -5.58 4.02 11.02
C PRO A 174 -5.50 2.70 10.24
N ALA A 175 -6.54 1.86 10.24
CA ALA A 175 -6.55 0.61 9.47
C ALA A 175 -6.56 0.81 7.96
N SER A 176 -6.88 2.02 7.48
CA SER A 176 -6.84 2.34 6.05
C SER A 176 -5.48 2.03 5.41
N ILE A 177 -4.36 2.18 6.14
CA ILE A 177 -3.02 1.90 5.60
C ILE A 177 -2.70 0.40 5.46
N LEU A 178 -3.52 -0.50 6.04
CA LEU A 178 -3.25 -1.94 6.02
C LEU A 178 -3.25 -2.50 4.59
N GLY A 179 -4.11 -1.98 3.74
CA GLY A 179 -4.30 -2.47 2.38
C GLY A 179 -3.25 -2.03 1.35
N CYS A 180 -2.30 -1.18 1.72
CA CYS A 180 -1.20 -0.79 0.84
C CYS A 180 0.15 -0.96 1.54
N ALA A 181 0.50 -0.10 2.50
CA ALA A 181 1.83 -0.10 3.09
C ALA A 181 2.13 -1.40 3.86
N ALA A 182 1.20 -1.88 4.68
CA ALA A 182 1.37 -3.13 5.43
C ALA A 182 1.27 -4.35 4.51
N LEU A 183 0.28 -4.37 3.61
CA LEU A 183 0.10 -5.45 2.63
C LEU A 183 1.33 -5.60 1.72
N THR A 184 1.89 -4.50 1.24
CA THR A 184 3.10 -4.49 0.43
C THR A 184 4.30 -5.01 1.22
N GLY A 185 4.45 -4.59 2.49
CA GLY A 185 5.49 -5.11 3.37
C GLY A 185 5.36 -6.62 3.60
N TYR A 186 4.13 -7.09 3.84
CA TYR A 186 3.84 -8.52 3.99
C TYR A 186 4.18 -9.30 2.73
N GLY A 187 3.74 -8.81 1.57
CA GLY A 187 4.05 -9.42 0.28
C GLY A 187 5.56 -9.51 0.02
N ALA A 188 6.30 -8.45 0.33
CA ALA A 188 7.76 -8.45 0.19
C ALA A 188 8.44 -9.52 1.07
N VAL A 189 8.06 -9.58 2.35
CA VAL A 189 8.65 -10.52 3.32
C VAL A 189 8.22 -11.96 3.03
N ARG A 190 6.90 -12.19 2.87
CA ARG A 190 6.33 -13.54 2.78
C ARG A 190 6.43 -14.13 1.38
N ARG A 191 6.24 -13.32 0.32
CA ARG A 191 6.16 -13.80 -1.07
C ARG A 191 7.41 -13.48 -1.88
N GLY A 192 7.92 -12.25 -1.75
CA GLY A 192 9.12 -11.81 -2.47
C GLY A 192 10.38 -12.46 -1.93
N ALA A 193 10.61 -12.30 -0.65
CA ALA A 193 11.79 -12.88 0.01
C ALA A 193 11.63 -14.35 0.37
N ASP A 194 10.43 -14.83 0.64
CA ASP A 194 10.18 -16.10 1.34
C ASP A 194 11.08 -16.22 2.57
N LEU A 195 10.95 -15.21 3.47
CA LEU A 195 11.83 -15.07 4.63
C LEU A 195 11.72 -16.27 5.56
N HIS A 196 12.85 -16.82 5.94
CA HIS A 196 12.97 -17.95 6.87
C HIS A 196 13.42 -17.50 8.26
N TYR A 197 12.99 -18.27 9.25
CA TYR A 197 13.44 -18.08 10.65
C TYR A 197 14.96 -18.08 10.76
N GLY A 198 15.51 -17.09 11.45
CA GLY A 198 16.94 -16.99 11.73
C GLY A 198 17.77 -16.26 10.69
N GLU A 199 17.19 -15.84 9.56
CA GLU A 199 17.89 -15.04 8.56
C GLU A 199 18.17 -13.60 9.04
N THR A 200 19.16 -12.98 8.45
CA THR A 200 19.53 -11.57 8.65
C THR A 200 18.95 -10.71 7.54
N VAL A 201 18.40 -9.57 7.92
CA VAL A 201 17.66 -8.68 7.02
C VAL A 201 18.20 -7.27 7.06
N ALA A 202 18.33 -6.62 5.90
CA ALA A 202 18.49 -5.17 5.78
C ALA A 202 17.26 -4.55 5.07
N VAL A 203 16.75 -3.45 5.60
CA VAL A 203 15.66 -2.67 4.99
C VAL A 203 16.20 -1.31 4.63
N VAL A 204 16.33 -1.03 3.34
CA VAL A 204 16.82 0.23 2.79
C VAL A 204 15.66 1.15 2.46
N ALA A 205 15.62 2.32 3.08
CA ALA A 205 14.54 3.28 3.15
C ALA A 205 13.37 2.82 4.05
N VAL A 206 13.30 3.37 5.27
CA VAL A 206 12.28 3.04 6.26
C VAL A 206 11.14 4.08 6.30
N GLY A 207 10.57 4.36 5.13
CA GLY A 207 9.28 5.05 4.99
C GLY A 207 8.10 4.14 5.35
N GLY A 208 6.89 4.47 4.87
CA GLY A 208 5.68 3.71 5.20
C GLY A 208 5.77 2.20 4.91
N VAL A 209 6.27 1.80 3.74
CA VAL A 209 6.44 0.38 3.39
C VAL A 209 7.61 -0.23 4.16
N GLY A 210 8.77 0.44 4.19
CA GLY A 210 9.95 -0.08 4.88
C GLY A 210 9.75 -0.30 6.37
N THR A 211 9.01 0.58 7.06
CA THR A 211 8.63 0.40 8.47
C THR A 211 7.80 -0.88 8.68
N ASN A 212 6.85 -1.15 7.79
CA ASN A 212 6.07 -2.39 7.87
C ASN A 212 6.92 -3.63 7.57
N ILE A 213 7.89 -3.54 6.63
CA ILE A 213 8.85 -4.63 6.39
C ILE A 213 9.66 -4.92 7.67
N VAL A 214 10.14 -3.89 8.38
CA VAL A 214 10.87 -4.06 9.65
C VAL A 214 10.03 -4.83 10.67
N GLN A 215 8.77 -4.45 10.89
CA GLN A 215 7.86 -5.12 11.83
C GLN A 215 7.61 -6.57 11.44
N ILE A 216 7.26 -6.79 10.19
CA ILE A 216 6.87 -8.11 9.68
C ILE A 216 8.08 -9.05 9.63
N ALA A 217 9.27 -8.59 9.20
CA ALA A 217 10.49 -9.39 9.21
C ALA A 217 10.88 -9.81 10.64
N SER A 218 10.74 -8.92 11.61
CA SER A 218 10.96 -9.23 13.02
C SER A 218 9.96 -10.28 13.51
N ALA A 219 8.67 -10.13 13.20
CA ALA A 219 7.61 -11.07 13.58
C ALA A 219 7.78 -12.45 12.93
N PHE A 220 8.32 -12.50 11.71
CA PHE A 220 8.64 -13.75 11.01
C PHE A 220 9.92 -14.44 11.49
N GLY A 221 10.56 -13.90 12.53
CA GLY A 221 11.68 -14.52 13.22
C GLY A 221 13.02 -14.26 12.55
N ALA A 222 13.18 -13.14 11.84
CA ALA A 222 14.51 -12.69 11.42
C ALA A 222 15.42 -12.56 12.64
N LYS A 223 16.61 -13.15 12.58
CA LYS A 223 17.61 -13.08 13.66
C LYS A 223 18.11 -11.67 13.89
N GLN A 224 18.22 -10.91 12.81
CA GLN A 224 18.68 -9.53 12.82
C GLN A 224 17.93 -8.74 11.76
N VAL A 225 17.41 -7.56 12.12
CA VAL A 225 16.76 -6.62 11.22
C VAL A 225 17.49 -5.29 11.31
N ILE A 226 18.15 -4.90 10.22
CA ILE A 226 18.95 -3.68 10.12
C ILE A 226 18.18 -2.66 9.30
N ALA A 227 17.75 -1.56 9.92
CA ALA A 227 17.06 -0.47 9.25
C ALA A 227 18.07 0.57 8.73
N ILE A 228 18.00 0.92 7.45
CA ILE A 228 18.92 1.85 6.78
C ILE A 228 18.12 3.00 6.17
N ASP A 229 18.44 4.23 6.54
CA ASP A 229 17.85 5.45 5.94
C ASP A 229 18.87 6.60 6.05
N VAL A 230 18.61 7.71 5.36
CA VAL A 230 19.41 8.94 5.47
C VAL A 230 18.92 9.88 6.59
N SER A 231 17.73 9.63 7.16
CA SER A 231 17.07 10.46 8.16
C SER A 231 17.12 9.80 9.54
N ASP A 232 17.75 10.48 10.52
CA ASP A 232 17.72 10.03 11.91
C ASP A 232 16.30 10.00 12.50
N GLU A 233 15.42 10.89 12.07
CA GLU A 233 14.04 10.94 12.53
C GLU A 233 13.27 9.68 12.14
N LYS A 234 13.47 9.19 10.90
CA LYS A 234 12.86 7.93 10.45
C LYS A 234 13.47 6.71 11.13
N LEU A 235 14.75 6.76 11.47
CA LEU A 235 15.45 5.67 12.13
C LEU A 235 15.13 5.57 13.64
N ALA A 236 14.83 6.68 14.29
CA ALA A 236 14.61 6.73 15.73
C ALA A 236 13.56 5.72 16.25
N PRO A 237 12.35 5.58 15.62
CA PRO A 237 11.33 4.64 16.09
C PRO A 237 11.62 3.17 15.70
N MET A 238 12.55 2.90 14.79
CA MET A 238 12.71 1.56 14.19
C MET A 238 13.02 0.45 15.19
N LYS A 239 13.73 0.76 16.28
CA LYS A 239 13.98 -0.23 17.35
C LYS A 239 12.69 -0.66 18.04
N GLY A 240 11.76 0.27 18.25
CA GLY A 240 10.42 -0.02 18.77
C GLY A 240 9.58 -0.89 17.82
N TYR A 241 9.87 -0.84 16.53
CA TYR A 241 9.22 -1.63 15.49
C TYR A 241 9.95 -2.96 15.19
N GLY A 242 11.00 -3.32 15.94
CA GLY A 242 11.67 -4.61 15.83
C GLY A 242 13.02 -4.60 15.10
N ALA A 243 13.54 -3.42 14.72
CA ALA A 243 14.88 -3.34 14.21
C ALA A 243 15.92 -3.64 15.33
N THR A 244 16.89 -4.50 15.05
CA THR A 244 18.00 -4.80 15.97
C THR A 244 19.10 -3.76 15.89
N ALA A 245 19.25 -3.10 14.73
CA ALA A 245 20.20 -2.02 14.49
C ALA A 245 19.64 -1.01 13.49
N THR A 246 20.17 0.21 13.55
CA THR A 246 19.84 1.30 12.61
C THR A 246 21.12 1.89 12.05
N ILE A 247 21.13 2.24 10.76
CA ILE A 247 22.27 2.84 10.06
C ILE A 247 21.80 4.10 9.33
N ASN A 248 22.41 5.25 9.66
CA ASN A 248 22.22 6.46 8.87
C ASN A 248 23.27 6.50 7.74
N SER A 249 22.82 6.17 6.53
CA SER A 249 23.69 6.08 5.35
C SER A 249 24.17 7.44 4.81
N ALA A 250 23.65 8.55 5.31
CA ALA A 250 24.21 9.88 5.05
C ALA A 250 25.45 10.19 5.93
N LYS A 251 25.66 9.43 7.01
CA LYS A 251 26.73 9.66 7.98
C LYS A 251 27.83 8.59 7.96
N THR A 252 27.47 7.36 7.58
CA THR A 252 28.37 6.20 7.57
C THR A 252 28.17 5.39 6.31
N ASP A 253 29.20 4.66 5.88
CA ASP A 253 29.09 3.69 4.80
C ASP A 253 28.19 2.53 5.25
N ALA A 254 27.05 2.38 4.59
CA ALA A 254 26.05 1.38 4.95
C ALA A 254 26.59 -0.06 4.80
N ARG A 255 27.41 -0.31 3.79
CA ARG A 255 28.00 -1.63 3.54
C ARG A 255 29.00 -2.00 4.62
N GLU A 256 29.91 -1.09 4.95
CA GLU A 256 30.92 -1.33 6.01
C GLU A 256 30.23 -1.62 7.35
N GLU A 257 29.21 -0.85 7.69
CA GLU A 257 28.51 -1.01 8.94
C GLU A 257 27.67 -2.30 8.99
N VAL A 258 27.00 -2.69 7.89
CA VAL A 258 26.32 -3.98 7.81
C VAL A 258 27.32 -5.14 7.94
N LEU A 259 28.47 -5.07 7.28
CA LEU A 259 29.50 -6.10 7.41
C LEU A 259 30.02 -6.18 8.86
N ARG A 260 30.23 -5.05 9.52
CA ARG A 260 30.61 -5.02 10.95
C ARG A 260 29.56 -5.71 11.82
N LEU A 261 28.28 -5.41 11.62
CA LEU A 261 27.16 -5.97 12.38
C LEU A 261 26.94 -7.47 12.12
N THR A 262 27.31 -7.96 10.94
CA THR A 262 27.09 -9.35 10.51
C THR A 262 28.36 -10.20 10.53
N GLY A 263 29.43 -9.72 11.18
CA GLY A 263 30.72 -10.44 11.25
C GLY A 263 31.37 -10.67 9.89
N GLY A 264 31.26 -9.71 8.98
CA GLY A 264 31.88 -9.72 7.65
C GLY A 264 31.06 -10.43 6.57
N LYS A 265 29.90 -11.00 6.88
CA LYS A 265 29.12 -11.82 5.94
C LYS A 265 28.17 -11.03 5.03
N GLY A 266 27.56 -9.97 5.53
CA GLY A 266 26.41 -9.30 4.92
C GLY A 266 25.09 -9.91 5.37
N VAL A 267 23.97 -9.52 4.71
CA VAL A 267 22.62 -9.99 5.06
C VAL A 267 22.12 -11.05 4.07
N ASP A 268 21.28 -11.96 4.57
CA ASP A 268 20.63 -12.98 3.73
C ASP A 268 19.58 -12.37 2.81
N VAL A 269 18.88 -11.33 3.31
CA VAL A 269 17.84 -10.61 2.55
C VAL A 269 18.05 -9.11 2.67
N SER A 270 17.98 -8.40 1.56
CA SER A 270 17.86 -6.94 1.53
C SER A 270 16.58 -6.51 0.86
N PHE A 271 15.83 -5.59 1.49
CA PHE A 271 14.64 -4.97 0.93
C PHE A 271 14.97 -3.55 0.50
N GLU A 272 14.53 -3.15 -0.69
CA GLU A 272 14.68 -1.80 -1.21
C GLU A 272 13.29 -1.17 -1.37
N ALA A 273 12.98 -0.11 -0.61
CA ALA A 273 11.64 0.44 -0.50
C ALA A 273 11.50 1.91 -0.93
N LEU A 274 12.38 2.40 -1.83
CA LEU A 274 12.35 3.78 -2.35
C LEU A 274 12.27 3.86 -3.88
N GLY A 275 13.03 3.01 -4.60
CA GLY A 275 13.00 2.93 -6.07
C GLY A 275 13.95 3.90 -6.75
N ILE A 276 15.11 4.20 -6.17
CA ILE A 276 16.14 5.03 -6.81
C ILE A 276 17.46 4.26 -6.96
N PRO A 277 18.33 4.61 -7.93
CA PRO A 277 19.58 3.89 -8.19
C PRO A 277 20.49 3.77 -6.97
N ALA A 278 20.59 4.81 -6.14
CA ALA A 278 21.44 4.80 -4.95
C ALA A 278 21.02 3.75 -3.91
N THR A 279 19.74 3.65 -3.61
CA THR A 279 19.20 2.66 -2.65
C THR A 279 19.27 1.24 -3.20
N TRP A 280 19.11 1.07 -4.53
CA TRP A 280 19.33 -0.21 -5.22
C TRP A 280 20.76 -0.69 -5.05
N THR A 281 21.74 0.20 -5.27
CA THR A 281 23.16 -0.12 -5.06
C THR A 281 23.42 -0.51 -3.63
N THR A 282 22.93 0.27 -2.66
CA THR A 282 23.07 -0.05 -1.24
C THR A 282 22.49 -1.43 -0.91
N ALA A 283 21.28 -1.74 -1.39
CA ALA A 283 20.62 -3.01 -1.12
C ALA A 283 21.38 -4.22 -1.70
N LEU A 284 21.98 -4.08 -2.88
CA LEU A 284 22.83 -5.11 -3.47
C LEU A 284 24.16 -5.25 -2.71
N ASP A 285 24.75 -4.14 -2.30
CA ASP A 285 26.09 -4.11 -1.68
C ASP A 285 26.15 -4.73 -0.29
N VAL A 286 25.04 -4.75 0.42
CA VAL A 286 24.96 -5.33 1.77
C VAL A 286 24.68 -6.84 1.79
N LEU A 287 24.41 -7.47 0.63
CA LEU A 287 24.07 -8.88 0.54
C LEU A 287 25.26 -9.80 0.87
N ALA A 288 24.96 -10.87 1.57
CA ALA A 288 25.84 -12.03 1.77
C ALA A 288 25.99 -12.87 0.48
N ASP A 289 26.84 -13.89 0.51
CA ASP A 289 26.87 -14.93 -0.51
C ASP A 289 25.57 -15.75 -0.45
N GLY A 290 24.95 -15.98 -1.60
CA GLY A 290 23.62 -16.60 -1.71
C GLY A 290 22.47 -15.69 -1.33
N GLY A 291 22.74 -14.42 -0.96
CA GLY A 291 21.73 -13.46 -0.53
C GLY A 291 20.79 -13.02 -1.67
N ARG A 292 19.61 -12.55 -1.29
CA ARG A 292 18.58 -12.09 -2.24
C ARG A 292 18.12 -10.67 -1.92
N MET A 293 18.10 -9.82 -2.94
CA MET A 293 17.51 -8.49 -2.90
C MET A 293 16.06 -8.55 -3.34
N VAL A 294 15.18 -7.91 -2.57
CA VAL A 294 13.76 -7.73 -2.92
C VAL A 294 13.50 -6.25 -3.12
N PRO A 295 13.47 -5.74 -4.36
CA PRO A 295 13.07 -4.37 -4.66
C PRO A 295 11.54 -4.25 -4.66
N ILE A 296 11.04 -3.20 -3.99
CA ILE A 296 9.62 -2.86 -3.83
C ILE A 296 9.36 -1.42 -4.27
N GLY A 297 10.34 -0.53 -4.07
CA GLY A 297 10.22 0.89 -4.34
C GLY A 297 9.99 1.16 -5.83
N LEU A 298 9.06 2.08 -6.13
CA LEU A 298 8.80 2.57 -7.49
C LEU A 298 9.25 4.02 -7.58
N GLY A 299 10.25 4.27 -8.42
CA GLY A 299 10.70 5.61 -8.76
C GLY A 299 9.80 6.30 -9.78
N ALA A 300 9.87 7.63 -9.84
CA ALA A 300 9.21 8.41 -10.88
C ALA A 300 9.87 8.19 -12.24
N GLY A 301 9.09 7.91 -13.28
CA GLY A 301 9.57 7.66 -14.62
C GLY A 301 10.41 6.38 -14.75
N VAL A 302 11.23 6.30 -15.78
CA VAL A 302 12.12 5.14 -16.00
C VAL A 302 13.39 5.32 -15.18
N GLN A 303 13.60 4.45 -14.18
CA GLN A 303 14.83 4.39 -13.39
C GLN A 303 15.65 3.17 -13.79
N THR A 304 16.97 3.33 -13.84
CA THR A 304 17.90 2.23 -14.11
C THR A 304 18.98 2.17 -13.04
N ALA A 305 19.32 0.96 -12.58
CA ALA A 305 20.41 0.72 -11.65
C ALA A 305 21.39 -0.29 -12.25
N GLY A 306 22.70 -0.07 -12.03
CA GLY A 306 23.73 -0.99 -12.47
C GLY A 306 23.82 -2.22 -11.56
N VAL A 307 24.05 -3.38 -12.15
CA VAL A 307 24.32 -4.63 -11.44
C VAL A 307 25.72 -5.13 -11.80
N GLU A 308 26.60 -5.34 -10.82
CA GLU A 308 27.92 -5.89 -11.04
C GLU A 308 27.83 -7.39 -11.37
N ILE A 309 28.05 -7.75 -12.64
CA ILE A 309 27.84 -9.09 -13.16
C ILE A 309 28.71 -10.12 -12.42
N ASN A 310 30.01 -9.89 -12.33
CA ASN A 310 30.96 -10.86 -11.75
C ASN A 310 30.63 -11.12 -10.27
N ARG A 311 30.29 -10.08 -9.52
CA ARG A 311 29.89 -10.20 -8.12
C ARG A 311 28.62 -11.03 -7.98
N THR A 312 27.58 -10.67 -8.73
CA THR A 312 26.27 -11.35 -8.68
C THR A 312 26.44 -12.85 -9.02
N VAL A 313 27.16 -13.17 -10.10
CA VAL A 313 27.38 -14.55 -10.53
C VAL A 313 28.22 -15.33 -9.51
N ARG A 314 29.39 -14.80 -9.11
CA ARG A 314 30.29 -15.50 -8.17
C ARG A 314 29.74 -15.68 -6.77
N ARG A 315 28.86 -14.79 -6.32
CA ARG A 315 28.26 -14.83 -5.01
C ARG A 315 26.84 -15.42 -5.02
N SER A 316 26.36 -15.93 -6.18
CA SER A 316 25.03 -16.52 -6.34
C SER A 316 23.91 -15.64 -5.79
N GLN A 317 24.01 -14.31 -6.02
CA GLN A 317 23.02 -13.35 -5.54
C GLN A 317 21.80 -13.32 -6.45
N SER A 318 20.60 -13.06 -5.90
CA SER A 318 19.34 -12.97 -6.63
C SER A 318 18.69 -11.61 -6.47
N ILE A 319 17.91 -11.19 -7.49
CA ILE A 319 17.05 -10.00 -7.45
C ILE A 319 15.63 -10.46 -7.75
N LEU A 320 14.72 -10.26 -6.79
CA LEU A 320 13.36 -10.78 -6.82
C LEU A 320 12.37 -9.62 -6.67
N GLY A 321 11.78 -9.15 -7.78
CA GLY A 321 10.80 -8.06 -7.76
C GLY A 321 9.57 -8.41 -6.91
N SER A 322 9.08 -7.44 -6.13
CA SER A 322 7.88 -7.59 -5.32
C SER A 322 6.96 -6.37 -5.50
N TYR A 323 5.72 -6.61 -5.90
CA TYR A 323 4.69 -5.58 -6.08
C TYR A 323 3.42 -5.95 -5.32
N GLY A 324 3.13 -5.22 -4.23
CA GLY A 324 1.99 -5.53 -3.37
C GLY A 324 2.03 -6.93 -2.78
N ALA A 325 0.89 -7.62 -2.81
CA ALA A 325 0.74 -8.98 -2.29
C ALA A 325 -0.46 -9.67 -2.97
N ARG A 326 -0.75 -10.89 -2.57
CA ARG A 326 -1.91 -11.68 -3.03
C ARG A 326 -3.13 -11.28 -2.21
N THR A 327 -3.83 -10.23 -2.61
CA THR A 327 -4.86 -9.53 -1.80
C THR A 327 -5.83 -10.50 -1.13
N ARG A 328 -6.41 -11.45 -1.85
CA ARG A 328 -7.40 -12.40 -1.30
C ARG A 328 -6.84 -13.31 -0.20
N GLN A 329 -5.54 -13.59 -0.23
CA GLN A 329 -4.88 -14.49 0.72
C GLN A 329 -4.17 -13.70 1.84
N ASP A 330 -3.54 -12.59 1.49
CA ASP A 330 -2.58 -11.91 2.36
C ASP A 330 -3.21 -10.74 3.14
N LEU A 331 -4.26 -10.09 2.60
CA LEU A 331 -4.92 -9.01 3.32
C LEU A 331 -5.60 -9.48 4.63
N PRO A 332 -6.31 -10.63 4.66
CA PRO A 332 -6.79 -11.18 5.93
C PRO A 332 -5.67 -11.43 6.94
N ALA A 333 -4.54 -12.00 6.50
CA ALA A 333 -3.39 -12.24 7.38
C ALA A 333 -2.77 -10.92 7.92
N VAL A 334 -2.73 -9.86 7.11
CA VAL A 334 -2.27 -8.53 7.56
C VAL A 334 -3.24 -7.94 8.60
N VAL A 335 -4.54 -8.11 8.41
CA VAL A 335 -5.57 -7.69 9.39
C VAL A 335 -5.41 -8.46 10.70
N ASP A 336 -5.18 -9.76 10.64
CA ASP A 336 -4.93 -10.61 11.83
C ASP A 336 -3.69 -10.14 12.59
N LEU A 337 -2.56 -9.92 11.89
CA LEU A 337 -1.33 -9.40 12.49
C LEU A 337 -1.52 -8.02 13.15
N ALA A 338 -2.33 -7.16 12.54
CA ALA A 338 -2.68 -5.86 13.12
C ALA A 338 -3.58 -6.01 14.35
N SER A 339 -4.56 -6.92 14.31
CA SER A 339 -5.47 -7.22 15.41
C SER A 339 -4.75 -7.81 16.63
N GLU A 340 -3.73 -8.62 16.39
CA GLU A 340 -2.86 -9.22 17.42
C GLU A 340 -1.78 -8.26 17.94
N GLY A 341 -1.68 -7.05 17.37
CA GLY A 341 -0.68 -6.05 17.76
C GLY A 341 0.74 -6.31 17.24
N VAL A 342 0.90 -7.24 16.31
CA VAL A 342 2.19 -7.52 15.65
C VAL A 342 2.58 -6.38 14.72
N ILE A 343 1.61 -5.83 14.00
CA ILE A 343 1.78 -4.62 13.20
C ILE A 343 1.21 -3.43 13.99
N ASN A 344 2.07 -2.51 14.39
CA ASN A 344 1.66 -1.25 15.00
C ASN A 344 1.21 -0.26 13.92
N TYR A 345 -0.01 -0.44 13.41
CA TYR A 345 -0.59 0.39 12.37
C TYR A 345 -1.08 1.76 12.88
N LYS A 346 -1.37 1.88 14.19
CA LYS A 346 -1.91 3.10 14.81
C LYS A 346 -0.85 4.19 14.92
N GLU A 347 0.30 3.88 15.53
CA GLU A 347 1.37 4.87 15.76
C GLU A 347 2.07 5.30 14.47
N ILE A 348 2.01 4.48 13.41
CA ILE A 348 2.56 4.85 12.11
C ILE A 348 1.75 6.00 11.49
N VAL A 349 0.44 6.09 11.74
CA VAL A 349 -0.39 7.20 11.28
C VAL A 349 -0.16 8.41 12.17
N SER A 350 0.61 9.38 11.66
CA SER A 350 1.04 10.55 12.43
C SER A 350 0.24 11.81 12.12
N LYS A 351 -0.51 11.84 11.01
CA LYS A 351 -1.31 13.01 10.61
C LYS A 351 -2.66 12.62 10.04
N HIS A 352 -3.66 13.40 10.39
CA HIS A 352 -5.03 13.31 9.89
C HIS A 352 -5.38 14.61 9.17
N PHE A 353 -6.03 14.49 8.04
CA PHE A 353 -6.58 15.59 7.24
C PHE A 353 -8.06 15.33 7.00
N SER A 354 -8.88 16.37 6.94
CA SER A 354 -10.25 16.22 6.45
C SER A 354 -10.26 16.00 4.92
N LEU A 355 -11.42 15.64 4.36
CA LEU A 355 -11.55 15.51 2.91
C LEU A 355 -11.24 16.84 2.19
N GLU A 356 -11.64 17.97 2.77
CA GLU A 356 -11.36 19.33 2.27
C GLU A 356 -9.86 19.64 2.26
N GLN A 357 -9.11 19.03 3.15
CA GLN A 357 -7.65 19.19 3.27
C GLN A 357 -6.86 18.16 2.48
N ALA A 358 -7.49 17.32 1.66
CA ALA A 358 -6.80 16.27 0.91
C ALA A 358 -5.63 16.81 0.07
N ASP A 359 -5.84 17.92 -0.65
CA ASP A 359 -4.80 18.55 -1.47
C ASP A 359 -3.64 19.10 -0.61
N GLU A 360 -3.94 19.72 0.53
CA GLU A 360 -2.92 20.16 1.50
C GLU A 360 -2.10 18.98 2.02
N GLY A 361 -2.76 17.87 2.36
CA GLY A 361 -2.11 16.65 2.82
C GLY A 361 -1.14 16.07 1.78
N TYR A 362 -1.54 16.02 0.49
CA TYR A 362 -0.65 15.55 -0.58
C TYR A 362 0.51 16.52 -0.84
N LYS A 363 0.32 17.85 -0.69
CA LYS A 363 1.42 18.82 -0.71
C LYS A 363 2.39 18.58 0.45
N ALA A 364 1.88 18.33 1.66
CA ALA A 364 2.73 18.00 2.81
C ALA A 364 3.49 16.68 2.61
N LEU A 365 2.87 15.67 1.98
CA LEU A 365 3.51 14.39 1.66
C LEU A 365 4.64 14.58 0.63
N ARG A 366 4.38 15.33 -0.44
CA ARG A 366 5.38 15.68 -1.46
C ARG A 366 6.57 16.42 -0.85
N ASP A 367 6.31 17.36 0.04
CA ASP A 367 7.32 18.20 0.71
C ASP A 367 8.03 17.45 1.86
N GLN A 368 7.79 16.15 2.02
CA GLN A 368 8.36 15.28 3.06
C GLN A 368 8.10 15.76 4.52
N LYS A 369 6.99 16.48 4.74
CA LYS A 369 6.57 17.00 6.06
C LYS A 369 5.76 15.99 6.90
N ILE A 370 5.60 14.76 6.39
CA ILE A 370 4.88 13.67 7.05
C ILE A 370 5.89 12.62 7.49
N GLN A 371 5.93 12.34 8.78
CA GLN A 371 6.67 11.22 9.35
C GLN A 371 5.71 10.03 9.46
N GLY A 372 6.12 8.84 9.00
CA GLY A 372 5.24 7.69 8.96
C GLY A 372 4.19 7.79 7.86
N ARG A 373 2.89 7.81 8.24
CA ARG A 373 1.75 7.85 7.31
C ARG A 373 0.79 8.98 7.66
N ALA A 374 0.06 9.43 6.65
CA ALA A 374 -1.08 10.32 6.83
C ALA A 374 -2.34 9.70 6.25
N VAL A 375 -3.49 10.11 6.74
CA VAL A 375 -4.80 9.66 6.27
C VAL A 375 -5.73 10.86 6.05
N VAL A 376 -6.62 10.72 5.09
CA VAL A 376 -7.83 11.55 4.99
C VAL A 376 -8.90 10.85 5.82
N ASP A 377 -9.31 11.48 6.90
CA ASP A 377 -10.31 11.00 7.85
C ASP A 377 -11.66 11.63 7.50
N MET A 378 -12.64 10.80 7.14
CA MET A 378 -13.96 11.25 6.67
C MET A 378 -14.86 11.76 7.81
N SER A 379 -14.40 11.68 9.07
CA SER A 379 -15.15 12.19 10.23
C SER A 379 -14.80 13.63 10.62
N LEU A 380 -13.75 14.23 10.01
CA LEU A 380 -13.27 15.58 10.30
C LEU A 380 -13.97 16.68 9.51
#